data_cbfa3f995d9979df2ee3bd65b04c336c
#
_entry.id   cbfa3f995d9979df2ee3bd65b04c336c
#
_cell.length_a   1.000
_cell.length_b   1.000
_cell.length_c   1.000
_cell.angle_alpha   90.00
_cell.angle_beta   90.00
_cell.angle_gamma   90.00
#
_symmetry.space_group_name_H-M   'P 1'
#
loop_
_entity.id
_entity.type
_entity.pdbx_description
1 polymer ?
#
loop_
_entity_poly.entity_id
_entity_poly.type
_entity_poly.pdbx_seq_one_letter_code
_entity_poly.pdbx_strand_id
1 'polypeptide(L)'
;MPLISMNNVTLKRQGKTLLNNLNWQVSKGEHWAILGLNGSGKTTLLKLIMAEYWSSDGQVEVLGTKFGQGDIPQMRQKIGIVGSFISERLPNHMLAEKIVLTGKYKSSILYKEYDETELNEARQMLTVIGGKHLLGRIYSSLSQGEKQLLLIARSLMEDPEIIILDEATSGLDLFAREKLLTQVEKITELPHAPTILYVTHHAEEITDKMSHILLLRRGKIVAQGPKKDIITPQVLENFYESPVNIISIDDKRFFIKPQV
;
A
#
# COMPACT_ATOMS: atom_id res chain seq x y z
N MET A 1 -2.56 -6.74 -19.93
CA MET A 1 -1.68 -5.56 -19.79
C MET A 1 -1.27 -5.46 -18.33
N PRO A 2 -0.03 -5.07 -18.02
CA PRO A 2 0.38 -4.85 -16.64
C PRO A 2 -0.38 -3.66 -16.05
N LEU A 3 -0.63 -3.70 -14.74
CA LEU A 3 -1.21 -2.56 -14.01
C LEU A 3 -0.19 -1.44 -13.78
N ILE A 4 1.08 -1.82 -13.63
CA ILE A 4 2.20 -0.88 -13.53
C ILE A 4 3.31 -1.38 -14.46
N SER A 5 3.88 -0.48 -15.24
CA SER A 5 5.06 -0.73 -16.07
C SER A 5 6.04 0.42 -15.96
N MET A 6 7.25 0.11 -15.54
CA MET A 6 8.37 1.04 -15.43
C MET A 6 9.52 0.51 -16.27
N ASN A 7 10.00 1.31 -17.21
CA ASN A 7 11.10 0.94 -18.11
C ASN A 7 12.22 1.99 -18.02
N ASN A 8 13.38 1.60 -17.48
CA ASN A 8 14.58 2.42 -17.28
C ASN A 8 14.30 3.75 -16.56
N VAL A 9 13.40 3.71 -15.56
CA VAL A 9 12.90 4.90 -14.90
C VAL A 9 13.91 5.50 -13.94
N THR A 10 14.28 6.74 -14.19
CA THR A 10 15.14 7.54 -13.30
C THR A 10 14.40 8.80 -12.85
N LEU A 11 14.50 9.13 -11.57
CA LEU A 11 13.91 10.33 -11.00
C LEU A 11 14.99 11.15 -10.27
N LYS A 12 15.22 12.36 -10.77
CA LYS A 12 16.15 13.33 -10.17
C LYS A 12 15.39 14.54 -9.65
N ARG A 13 15.72 15.01 -8.46
CA ARG A 13 15.18 16.25 -7.87
C ARG A 13 16.26 16.99 -7.10
N GLN A 14 16.30 18.31 -7.26
CA GLN A 14 17.26 19.19 -6.57
C GLN A 14 18.72 18.65 -6.67
N GLY A 15 19.12 18.21 -7.86
CA GLY A 15 20.46 17.68 -8.10
C GLY A 15 20.74 16.27 -7.55
N LYS A 16 19.77 15.65 -6.85
CA LYS A 16 19.92 14.29 -6.28
C LYS A 16 19.12 13.28 -7.10
N THR A 17 19.70 12.11 -7.35
CA THR A 17 18.98 10.96 -7.92
C THR A 17 18.26 10.25 -6.79
N LEU A 18 16.93 10.27 -6.86
CA LEU A 18 16.06 9.64 -5.86
C LEU A 18 15.70 8.19 -6.24
N LEU A 19 15.49 7.95 -7.55
CA LEU A 19 15.28 6.61 -8.12
C LEU A 19 16.20 6.49 -9.33
N ASN A 20 16.79 5.31 -9.55
CA ASN A 20 17.83 5.13 -10.55
C ASN A 20 17.60 3.86 -11.36
N ASN A 21 17.25 4.02 -12.64
CA ASN A 21 17.10 2.96 -13.62
C ASN A 21 16.19 1.81 -13.15
N LEU A 22 14.98 2.15 -12.70
CA LEU A 22 14.01 1.16 -12.27
C LEU A 22 13.35 0.49 -13.47
N ASN A 23 13.33 -0.84 -13.45
CA ASN A 23 12.57 -1.67 -14.36
C ASN A 23 11.65 -2.55 -13.50
N TRP A 24 10.33 -2.36 -13.58
CA TRP A 24 9.37 -3.07 -12.77
C TRP A 24 8.04 -3.21 -13.48
N GLN A 25 7.44 -4.39 -13.35
CA GLN A 25 6.09 -4.67 -13.87
C GLN A 25 5.24 -5.32 -12.79
N VAL A 26 3.98 -4.92 -12.72
CA VAL A 26 2.96 -5.50 -11.85
C VAL A 26 1.78 -5.93 -12.69
N SER A 27 1.41 -7.20 -12.62
CA SER A 27 0.25 -7.74 -13.31
C SER A 27 -0.97 -7.81 -12.40
N LYS A 28 -2.15 -7.86 -12.98
CA LYS A 28 -3.39 -8.05 -12.21
C LYS A 28 -3.35 -9.37 -11.44
N GLY A 29 -3.73 -9.31 -10.15
CA GLY A 29 -3.73 -10.48 -9.26
C GLY A 29 -2.38 -10.77 -8.58
N GLU A 30 -1.32 -10.02 -8.90
CA GLU A 30 -0.07 -10.06 -8.16
C GLU A 30 -0.16 -9.09 -6.98
N HIS A 31 -0.01 -9.60 -5.75
CA HIS A 31 0.12 -8.77 -4.57
C HIS A 31 1.59 -8.63 -4.21
N TRP A 32 2.05 -7.39 -4.09
CA TRP A 32 3.47 -7.08 -3.92
C TRP A 32 3.78 -6.52 -2.53
N ALA A 33 4.80 -7.07 -1.90
CA ALA A 33 5.46 -6.41 -0.77
C ALA A 33 6.66 -5.59 -1.28
N ILE A 34 6.68 -4.30 -0.98
CA ILE A 34 7.79 -3.39 -1.28
C ILE A 34 8.59 -3.22 0.01
N LEU A 35 9.67 -4.00 0.13
CA LEU A 35 10.55 -3.98 1.30
C LEU A 35 11.74 -3.06 1.06
N GLY A 36 12.00 -2.18 2.01
CA GLY A 36 13.14 -1.28 1.94
C GLY A 36 13.41 -0.58 3.26
N LEU A 37 14.67 -0.37 3.58
CA LEU A 37 15.06 0.39 4.77
C LEU A 37 14.61 1.86 4.69
N ASN A 38 14.65 2.57 5.81
CA ASN A 38 14.35 4.00 5.82
C ASN A 38 15.29 4.75 4.86
N GLY A 39 14.72 5.67 4.06
CA GLY A 39 15.48 6.39 3.03
C GLY A 39 15.78 5.59 1.77
N SER A 40 15.27 4.38 1.59
CA SER A 40 15.51 3.57 0.40
C SER A 40 14.85 4.10 -0.88
N GLY A 41 13.83 4.99 -0.76
CA GLY A 41 13.09 5.56 -1.88
C GLY A 41 11.63 5.07 -2.00
N LYS A 42 11.09 4.30 -1.03
CA LYS A 42 9.71 3.76 -1.05
C LYS A 42 8.68 4.85 -1.31
N THR A 43 8.64 5.88 -0.47
CA THR A 43 7.71 7.01 -0.63
C THR A 43 7.88 7.72 -1.97
N THR A 44 9.11 7.82 -2.49
CA THR A 44 9.38 8.40 -3.80
C THR A 44 8.80 7.54 -4.92
N LEU A 45 8.92 6.21 -4.80
CA LEU A 45 8.32 5.25 -5.74
C LEU A 45 6.79 5.36 -5.73
N LEU A 46 6.16 5.47 -4.55
CA LEU A 46 4.71 5.66 -4.44
C LEU A 46 4.26 6.98 -5.07
N LYS A 47 4.97 8.08 -4.81
CA LYS A 47 4.68 9.39 -5.43
C LYS A 47 4.83 9.35 -6.96
N LEU A 48 5.73 8.54 -7.47
CA LEU A 48 5.85 8.30 -8.91
C LEU A 48 4.64 7.52 -9.45
N ILE A 49 4.23 6.41 -8.79
CA ILE A 49 3.04 5.63 -9.18
C ILE A 49 1.79 6.50 -9.20
N MET A 50 1.65 7.39 -8.20
CA MET A 50 0.53 8.34 -8.08
C MET A 50 0.66 9.54 -9.04
N ALA A 51 1.70 9.60 -9.88
CA ALA A 51 2.01 10.73 -10.75
C ALA A 51 2.12 12.10 -10.01
N GLU A 52 2.42 12.08 -8.69
CA GLU A 52 2.80 13.29 -7.95
C GLU A 52 4.21 13.73 -8.32
N TYR A 53 5.04 12.77 -8.69
CA TYR A 53 6.36 12.97 -9.27
C TYR A 53 6.41 12.43 -10.68
N TRP A 54 7.22 13.06 -11.52
CA TRP A 54 7.46 12.68 -12.90
C TRP A 54 8.89 12.16 -13.06
N SER A 55 9.05 11.08 -13.84
CA SER A 55 10.37 10.58 -14.15
C SER A 55 11.18 11.63 -14.90
N SER A 56 12.47 11.70 -14.60
CA SER A 56 13.43 12.52 -15.36
C SER A 56 13.87 11.80 -16.64
N ASP A 57 13.78 10.46 -16.63
CA ASP A 57 14.13 9.58 -17.75
C ASP A 57 13.35 8.27 -17.64
N GLY A 58 13.23 7.53 -18.75
CA GLY A 58 12.48 6.29 -18.83
C GLY A 58 10.98 6.50 -19.02
N GLN A 59 10.24 5.41 -19.02
CA GLN A 59 8.79 5.40 -19.27
C GLN A 59 8.04 4.80 -18.09
N VAL A 60 6.96 5.47 -17.68
CA VAL A 60 6.03 5.01 -16.65
C VAL A 60 4.64 4.90 -17.25
N GLU A 61 4.02 3.75 -17.03
CA GLU A 61 2.62 3.50 -17.36
C GLU A 61 1.94 2.88 -16.14
N VAL A 62 0.80 3.43 -15.73
CA VAL A 62 0.00 2.93 -14.62
C VAL A 62 -1.45 2.83 -15.08
N LEU A 63 -2.07 1.65 -14.91
CA LEU A 63 -3.46 1.36 -15.32
C LEU A 63 -3.74 1.75 -16.78
N GLY A 64 -2.79 1.43 -17.69
CA GLY A 64 -2.88 1.78 -19.11
C GLY A 64 -2.65 3.26 -19.43
N THR A 65 -2.40 4.09 -18.40
CA THR A 65 -2.14 5.52 -18.58
C THR A 65 -0.64 5.78 -18.68
N LYS A 66 -0.15 6.13 -19.86
CA LYS A 66 1.23 6.56 -20.06
C LYS A 66 1.43 7.97 -19.55
N PHE A 67 2.45 8.17 -18.73
CA PHE A 67 2.76 9.49 -18.19
C PHE A 67 3.18 10.45 -19.29
N GLY A 68 2.56 11.65 -19.28
CA GLY A 68 2.73 12.66 -20.33
C GLY A 68 1.73 12.58 -21.49
N GLN A 69 0.93 11.51 -21.59
CA GLN A 69 0.00 11.30 -22.72
C GLN A 69 -1.43 10.93 -22.28
N GLY A 70 -1.66 10.59 -21.01
CA GLY A 70 -2.94 10.05 -20.54
C GLY A 70 -3.63 10.91 -19.49
N ASP A 71 -4.86 10.50 -19.12
CA ASP A 71 -5.69 11.13 -18.09
C ASP A 71 -5.25 10.70 -16.67
N ILE A 72 -4.33 11.47 -16.08
CA ILE A 72 -3.81 11.22 -14.73
C ILE A 72 -4.90 11.33 -13.66
N PRO A 73 -5.81 12.32 -13.65
CA PRO A 73 -6.94 12.36 -12.72
C PRO A 73 -7.77 11.08 -12.74
N GLN A 74 -8.14 10.56 -13.92
CA GLN A 74 -8.91 9.33 -14.05
C GLN A 74 -8.13 8.11 -13.55
N MET A 75 -6.84 8.01 -13.88
CA MET A 75 -5.96 6.96 -13.37
C MET A 75 -5.93 6.94 -11.84
N ARG A 76 -5.75 8.12 -11.22
CA ARG A 76 -5.70 8.24 -9.75
C ARG A 76 -6.99 7.81 -9.07
N GLN A 77 -8.14 7.96 -9.72
CA GLN A 77 -9.42 7.51 -9.17
C GLN A 77 -9.46 5.99 -8.96
N LYS A 78 -8.67 5.24 -9.70
CA LYS A 78 -8.60 3.77 -9.61
C LYS A 78 -7.52 3.27 -8.65
N ILE A 79 -6.88 4.16 -7.88
CA ILE A 79 -5.85 3.82 -6.91
C ILE A 79 -6.32 4.24 -5.52
N GLY A 80 -6.53 3.25 -4.65
CA GLY A 80 -6.71 3.47 -3.22
C GLY A 80 -5.36 3.65 -2.54
N ILE A 81 -5.28 4.56 -1.55
CA ILE A 81 -4.06 4.75 -0.77
C ILE A 81 -4.39 4.90 0.71
N VAL A 82 -3.61 4.20 1.54
CA VAL A 82 -3.65 4.26 3.00
C VAL A 82 -2.28 4.64 3.50
N GLY A 83 -2.19 5.72 4.25
CA GLY A 83 -0.96 6.23 4.83
C GLY A 83 -1.25 7.36 5.82
N SER A 84 -0.27 7.72 6.64
CA SER A 84 -0.41 8.69 7.74
C SER A 84 -0.91 10.07 7.27
N PHE A 85 -0.50 10.51 6.08
CA PHE A 85 -0.87 11.81 5.53
C PHE A 85 -2.39 11.97 5.23
N ILE A 86 -3.13 10.84 5.10
CA ILE A 86 -4.59 10.89 4.94
C ILE A 86 -5.26 11.07 6.29
N SER A 87 -4.81 10.34 7.32
CA SER A 87 -5.39 10.38 8.66
C SER A 87 -5.40 11.77 9.27
N GLU A 88 -4.35 12.57 9.01
CA GLU A 88 -4.19 13.93 9.52
C GLU A 88 -5.22 14.94 8.96
N ARG A 89 -5.83 14.62 7.82
CA ARG A 89 -6.78 15.48 7.13
C ARG A 89 -8.25 15.17 7.46
N LEU A 90 -8.51 14.08 8.18
CA LEU A 90 -9.86 13.63 8.47
C LEU A 90 -10.46 14.36 9.69
N PRO A 91 -11.74 14.74 9.66
CA PRO A 91 -12.40 15.42 10.77
C PRO A 91 -12.54 14.50 12.00
N ASN A 92 -11.97 14.93 13.12
CA ASN A 92 -11.92 14.16 14.36
C ASN A 92 -13.31 13.80 14.96
N HIS A 93 -14.32 14.62 14.68
CA HIS A 93 -15.69 14.49 15.21
C HIS A 93 -16.62 13.68 14.31
N MET A 94 -16.15 13.25 13.13
CA MET A 94 -16.97 12.52 12.17
C MET A 94 -17.14 11.05 12.58
N LEU A 95 -18.31 10.48 12.31
CA LEU A 95 -18.60 9.06 12.54
C LEU A 95 -17.79 8.17 11.57
N ALA A 96 -17.43 6.97 12.02
CA ALA A 96 -16.62 6.02 11.26
C ALA A 96 -17.19 5.73 9.86
N GLU A 97 -18.48 5.39 9.76
CA GLU A 97 -19.15 5.13 8.49
C GLU A 97 -19.16 6.35 7.55
N LYS A 98 -19.23 7.57 8.10
CA LYS A 98 -19.14 8.78 7.30
C LYS A 98 -17.72 9.05 6.80
N ILE A 99 -16.69 8.72 7.59
CA ILE A 99 -15.29 8.74 7.13
C ILE A 99 -15.12 7.77 5.96
N VAL A 100 -15.65 6.53 6.08
CA VAL A 100 -15.59 5.55 4.99
C VAL A 100 -16.27 6.11 3.73
N LEU A 101 -17.45 6.70 3.87
CA LEU A 101 -18.20 7.30 2.76
C LEU A 101 -17.41 8.41 2.04
N THR A 102 -16.56 9.17 2.75
CA THR A 102 -15.71 10.19 2.09
C THR A 102 -14.80 9.60 1.02
N GLY A 103 -14.51 8.31 1.09
CA GLY A 103 -13.74 7.58 0.06
C GLY A 103 -14.40 7.66 -1.31
N LYS A 104 -15.71 7.45 -1.38
CA LYS A 104 -16.51 7.52 -2.60
C LYS A 104 -16.38 8.86 -3.34
N TYR A 105 -16.11 9.93 -2.59
CA TYR A 105 -15.98 11.29 -3.14
C TYR A 105 -14.52 11.78 -3.24
N LYS A 106 -13.53 10.94 -2.93
CA LYS A 106 -12.09 11.30 -2.89
C LYS A 106 -11.81 12.58 -2.10
N SER A 107 -12.56 12.79 -1.03
CA SER A 107 -12.47 13.98 -0.20
C SER A 107 -12.18 13.61 1.25
N SER A 108 -11.62 14.52 2.04
CA SER A 108 -11.52 14.35 3.49
C SER A 108 -12.76 14.81 4.26
N ILE A 109 -13.69 15.49 3.58
CA ILE A 109 -14.96 15.99 4.15
C ILE A 109 -16.12 15.62 3.23
N LEU A 110 -17.32 15.47 3.80
CA LEU A 110 -18.56 15.31 3.06
C LEU A 110 -19.09 16.70 2.68
N TYR A 111 -18.89 17.08 1.43
CA TYR A 111 -19.37 18.35 0.88
C TYR A 111 -20.57 18.20 -0.06
N LYS A 112 -20.92 16.95 -0.37
CA LYS A 112 -22.11 16.58 -1.15
C LYS A 112 -23.17 16.00 -0.24
N GLU A 113 -24.43 16.19 -0.59
CA GLU A 113 -25.52 15.43 -0.04
C GLU A 113 -25.35 13.96 -0.42
N TYR A 114 -25.61 13.08 0.50
CA TYR A 114 -25.58 11.63 0.32
C TYR A 114 -26.89 11.03 0.83
N ASP A 115 -27.31 9.96 0.21
CA ASP A 115 -28.50 9.24 0.62
C ASP A 115 -28.18 8.08 1.60
N GLU A 116 -29.23 7.45 2.11
CA GLU A 116 -29.09 6.33 3.06
C GLU A 116 -28.50 5.08 2.36
N THR A 117 -28.67 4.95 1.05
CA THR A 117 -28.09 3.84 0.27
C THR A 117 -26.56 3.92 0.28
N GLU A 118 -26.01 5.09 -0.02
CA GLU A 118 -24.57 5.34 -0.02
C GLU A 118 -23.97 5.17 1.40
N LEU A 119 -24.69 5.60 2.44
CA LEU A 119 -24.24 5.40 3.81
C LEU A 119 -24.26 3.91 4.20
N ASN A 120 -25.22 3.14 3.71
CA ASN A 120 -25.29 1.69 3.94
C ASN A 120 -24.17 0.95 3.18
N GLU A 121 -23.80 1.38 1.97
CA GLU A 121 -22.62 0.86 1.27
C GLU A 121 -21.36 1.03 2.13
N ALA A 122 -21.16 2.21 2.72
CA ALA A 122 -20.02 2.48 3.61
C ALA A 122 -20.04 1.60 4.87
N ARG A 123 -21.21 1.40 5.49
CA ARG A 123 -21.39 0.48 6.64
C ARG A 123 -21.09 -0.97 6.27
N GLN A 124 -21.54 -1.40 5.09
CA GLN A 124 -21.26 -2.74 4.57
C GLN A 124 -19.75 -2.93 4.29
N MET A 125 -19.11 -1.98 3.62
CA MET A 125 -17.66 -2.04 3.37
C MET A 125 -16.89 -2.17 4.70
N LEU A 126 -17.19 -1.33 5.68
CA LEU A 126 -16.57 -1.40 7.01
C LEU A 126 -16.80 -2.74 7.69
N THR A 127 -17.99 -3.32 7.53
CA THR A 127 -18.35 -4.63 8.10
C THR A 127 -17.58 -5.77 7.44
N VAL A 128 -17.47 -5.77 6.11
CA VAL A 128 -16.78 -6.80 5.32
C VAL A 128 -15.31 -6.92 5.72
N ILE A 129 -14.64 -5.81 5.94
CA ILE A 129 -13.24 -5.83 6.40
C ILE A 129 -13.07 -5.99 7.91
N GLY A 130 -14.15 -6.32 8.65
CA GLY A 130 -14.10 -6.64 10.09
C GLY A 130 -14.23 -5.44 11.03
N GLY A 131 -14.60 -4.27 10.51
CA GLY A 131 -14.79 -3.03 11.26
C GLY A 131 -16.22 -2.77 11.78
N LYS A 132 -17.11 -3.79 11.81
CA LYS A 132 -18.52 -3.63 12.28
C LYS A 132 -18.62 -2.95 13.64
N HIS A 133 -17.69 -3.23 14.56
CA HIS A 133 -17.66 -2.67 15.91
C HIS A 133 -17.31 -1.16 15.96
N LEU A 134 -16.93 -0.57 14.83
CA LEU A 134 -16.61 0.86 14.69
C LEU A 134 -17.82 1.70 14.30
N LEU A 135 -18.91 1.07 13.84
CA LEU A 135 -20.13 1.77 13.43
C LEU A 135 -20.68 2.62 14.57
N GLY A 136 -21.05 3.86 14.27
CA GLY A 136 -21.56 4.84 15.23
C GLY A 136 -20.50 5.48 16.14
N ARG A 137 -19.21 5.08 16.04
CA ARG A 137 -18.13 5.69 16.82
C ARG A 137 -17.51 6.87 16.08
N ILE A 138 -17.10 7.88 16.83
CA ILE A 138 -16.40 9.05 16.27
C ILE A 138 -14.91 8.75 16.06
N TYR A 139 -14.34 9.31 15.00
CA TYR A 139 -12.95 9.06 14.58
C TYR A 139 -11.92 9.29 15.67
N SER A 140 -12.08 10.35 16.48
CA SER A 140 -11.15 10.65 17.58
C SER A 140 -11.14 9.60 18.70
N SER A 141 -12.22 8.80 18.85
CA SER A 141 -12.31 7.74 19.87
C SER A 141 -11.70 6.41 19.44
N LEU A 142 -11.24 6.31 18.18
CA LEU A 142 -10.69 5.08 17.64
C LEU A 142 -9.20 4.94 18.01
N SER A 143 -8.79 3.70 18.33
CA SER A 143 -7.38 3.34 18.45
C SER A 143 -6.65 3.49 17.11
N GLN A 144 -5.32 3.51 17.13
CA GLN A 144 -4.53 3.64 15.90
C GLN A 144 -4.82 2.51 14.91
N GLY A 145 -4.92 1.25 15.37
CA GLY A 145 -5.26 0.11 14.52
C GLY A 145 -6.69 0.21 13.94
N GLU A 146 -7.66 0.67 14.74
CA GLU A 146 -9.03 0.92 14.27
C GLU A 146 -9.06 2.03 13.20
N LYS A 147 -8.25 3.09 13.37
CA LYS A 147 -8.10 4.14 12.36
C LYS A 147 -7.52 3.61 11.06
N GLN A 148 -6.50 2.75 11.12
CA GLN A 148 -5.92 2.12 9.91
C GLN A 148 -6.95 1.24 9.19
N LEU A 149 -7.71 0.42 9.93
CA LEU A 149 -8.78 -0.38 9.37
C LEU A 149 -9.85 0.49 8.68
N LEU A 150 -10.21 1.59 9.31
CA LEU A 150 -11.15 2.56 8.75
C LEU A 150 -10.64 3.18 7.45
N LEU A 151 -9.35 3.54 7.39
CA LEU A 151 -8.72 4.07 6.17
C LEU A 151 -8.67 3.04 5.03
N ILE A 152 -8.48 1.77 5.36
CA ILE A 152 -8.58 0.67 4.39
C ILE A 152 -10.00 0.61 3.83
N ALA A 153 -11.04 0.57 4.70
CA ALA A 153 -12.43 0.58 4.24
C ALA A 153 -12.73 1.77 3.32
N ARG A 154 -12.27 2.94 3.74
CA ARG A 154 -12.42 4.17 2.99
C ARG A 154 -11.79 4.08 1.60
N SER A 155 -10.59 3.51 1.50
CA SER A 155 -9.87 3.39 0.22
C SER A 155 -10.49 2.37 -0.74
N LEU A 156 -11.30 1.45 -0.23
CA LEU A 156 -12.02 0.43 -1.01
C LEU A 156 -13.38 0.91 -1.55
N MET A 157 -13.90 2.05 -1.06
CA MET A 157 -15.24 2.55 -1.44
C MET A 157 -15.41 2.86 -2.93
N GLU A 158 -14.32 3.03 -3.68
CA GLU A 158 -14.36 3.35 -5.11
C GLU A 158 -14.00 2.16 -6.02
N ASP A 159 -13.99 0.96 -5.47
CA ASP A 159 -13.60 -0.26 -6.21
C ASP A 159 -12.26 -0.08 -6.96
N PRO A 160 -11.16 0.24 -6.24
CA PRO A 160 -9.88 0.53 -6.86
C PRO A 160 -9.28 -0.71 -7.55
N GLU A 161 -8.53 -0.51 -8.62
CA GLU A 161 -7.76 -1.58 -9.27
C GLU A 161 -6.42 -1.85 -8.52
N ILE A 162 -5.89 -0.85 -7.83
CA ILE A 162 -4.69 -0.94 -6.99
C ILE A 162 -4.99 -0.31 -5.63
N ILE A 163 -4.56 -0.97 -4.55
CA ILE A 163 -4.52 -0.38 -3.22
C ILE A 163 -3.07 -0.33 -2.71
N ILE A 164 -2.65 0.84 -2.29
CA ILE A 164 -1.32 1.09 -1.70
C ILE A 164 -1.48 1.22 -0.19
N LEU A 165 -0.78 0.37 0.56
CA LEU A 165 -0.73 0.38 2.01
C LEU A 165 0.68 0.81 2.42
N ASP A 166 0.85 2.12 2.72
CA ASP A 166 2.16 2.70 3.04
C ASP A 166 2.38 2.69 4.56
N GLU A 167 3.21 1.75 5.02
CA GLU A 167 3.56 1.54 6.43
C GLU A 167 2.30 1.50 7.34
N ALA A 168 1.24 0.80 6.89
CA ALA A 168 -0.07 0.80 7.53
C ALA A 168 -0.07 0.26 8.97
N THR A 169 0.95 -0.50 9.35
CA THR A 169 1.12 -1.09 10.69
C THR A 169 2.03 -0.26 11.60
N SER A 170 2.58 0.86 11.10
CA SER A 170 3.48 1.70 11.86
C SER A 170 2.82 2.24 13.14
N GLY A 171 3.51 2.11 14.28
CA GLY A 171 3.00 2.56 15.57
C GLY A 171 1.94 1.66 16.20
N LEU A 172 1.64 0.49 15.63
CA LEU A 172 0.74 -0.49 16.22
C LEU A 172 1.50 -1.42 17.17
N ASP A 173 0.83 -1.81 18.28
CA ASP A 173 1.30 -2.93 19.09
C ASP A 173 1.18 -4.26 18.33
N LEU A 174 1.77 -5.32 18.90
CA LEU A 174 1.83 -6.64 18.28
C LEU A 174 0.45 -7.17 17.86
N PHE A 175 -0.56 -7.09 18.75
CA PHE A 175 -1.88 -7.66 18.49
C PHE A 175 -2.66 -6.84 17.46
N ALA A 176 -2.59 -5.52 17.53
CA ALA A 176 -3.22 -4.63 16.56
C ALA A 176 -2.60 -4.80 15.16
N ARG A 177 -1.28 -4.99 15.08
CA ARG A 177 -0.56 -5.28 13.84
C ARG A 177 -1.04 -6.59 13.21
N GLU A 178 -1.03 -7.69 13.98
CA GLU A 178 -1.46 -9.00 13.47
C GLU A 178 -2.92 -9.00 13.02
N LYS A 179 -3.79 -8.34 13.81
CA LYS A 179 -5.20 -8.17 13.43
C LYS A 179 -5.34 -7.39 12.12
N LEU A 180 -4.57 -6.31 11.92
CA LEU A 180 -4.61 -5.53 10.68
C LEU A 180 -4.11 -6.33 9.49
N LEU A 181 -2.99 -7.07 9.63
CA LEU A 181 -2.48 -7.95 8.58
C LEU A 181 -3.51 -8.99 8.13
N THR A 182 -4.21 -9.61 9.09
CA THR A 182 -5.32 -10.53 8.79
C THR A 182 -6.46 -9.84 8.01
N GLN A 183 -6.75 -8.57 8.30
CA GLN A 183 -7.77 -7.83 7.54
C GLN A 183 -7.27 -7.47 6.13
N VAL A 184 -5.98 -7.14 5.98
CA VAL A 184 -5.36 -6.92 4.66
C VAL A 184 -5.45 -8.18 3.79
N GLU A 185 -5.24 -9.36 4.36
CA GLU A 185 -5.40 -10.62 3.63
C GLU A 185 -6.84 -10.80 3.10
N LYS A 186 -7.86 -10.44 3.89
CA LYS A 186 -9.27 -10.53 3.46
C LYS A 186 -9.59 -9.65 2.25
N ILE A 187 -8.84 -8.58 2.01
CA ILE A 187 -9.03 -7.75 0.82
C ILE A 187 -8.79 -8.59 -0.44
N THR A 188 -7.84 -9.54 -0.41
CA THR A 188 -7.53 -10.43 -1.55
C THR A 188 -8.67 -11.40 -1.87
N GLU A 189 -9.63 -11.56 -0.98
CA GLU A 189 -10.77 -12.48 -1.09
C GLU A 189 -12.05 -11.75 -1.56
N LEU A 190 -12.00 -10.44 -1.74
CA LEU A 190 -13.13 -9.66 -2.26
C LEU A 190 -13.44 -10.04 -3.72
N PRO A 191 -14.70 -9.98 -4.17
CA PRO A 191 -15.09 -10.31 -5.55
C PRO A 191 -14.32 -9.53 -6.61
N HIS A 192 -13.97 -8.27 -6.33
CA HIS A 192 -13.17 -7.38 -7.18
C HIS A 192 -11.92 -6.94 -6.43
N ALA A 193 -11.16 -7.94 -5.90
CA ALA A 193 -9.98 -7.65 -5.12
C ALA A 193 -8.98 -6.77 -5.88
N PRO A 194 -8.57 -5.61 -5.34
CA PRO A 194 -7.52 -4.81 -5.94
C PRO A 194 -6.17 -5.51 -5.83
N THR A 195 -5.24 -5.19 -6.72
CA THR A 195 -3.84 -5.52 -6.52
C THR A 195 -3.30 -4.74 -5.33
N ILE A 196 -2.72 -5.43 -4.34
CA ILE A 196 -2.16 -4.81 -3.14
C ILE A 196 -0.68 -4.51 -3.36
N LEU A 197 -0.30 -3.26 -3.10
CA LEU A 197 1.09 -2.83 -2.92
C LEU A 197 1.31 -2.52 -1.44
N TYR A 198 1.87 -3.48 -0.71
CA TYR A 198 2.15 -3.37 0.72
C TYR A 198 3.57 -2.88 0.93
N VAL A 199 3.72 -1.67 1.47
CA VAL A 199 5.01 -1.02 1.66
C VAL A 199 5.41 -1.09 3.12
N THR A 200 6.57 -1.67 3.39
CA THR A 200 7.07 -1.86 4.75
C THR A 200 8.59 -1.85 4.81
N HIS A 201 9.13 -1.71 6.01
CA HIS A 201 10.53 -2.00 6.33
C HIS A 201 10.67 -3.23 7.26
N HIS A 202 9.57 -3.93 7.54
CA HIS A 202 9.46 -5.10 8.39
C HIS A 202 9.18 -6.36 7.56
N ALA A 203 10.15 -7.27 7.48
CA ALA A 203 10.01 -8.50 6.69
C ALA A 203 8.92 -9.44 7.26
N GLU A 204 8.72 -9.45 8.57
CA GLU A 204 7.71 -10.24 9.28
C GLU A 204 6.26 -9.82 8.96
N GLU A 205 6.05 -8.68 8.33
CA GLU A 205 4.74 -8.23 7.87
C GLU A 205 4.35 -8.78 6.50
N ILE A 206 5.30 -9.42 5.79
CA ILE A 206 5.06 -10.00 4.47
C ILE A 206 4.29 -11.31 4.64
N THR A 207 2.96 -11.22 4.48
CA THR A 207 2.06 -12.36 4.66
C THR A 207 2.10 -13.31 3.46
N ASP A 208 1.38 -14.44 3.58
CA ASP A 208 1.33 -15.44 2.51
C ASP A 208 0.61 -14.95 1.25
N LYS A 209 -0.33 -14.02 1.42
CA LYS A 209 -1.08 -13.42 0.30
C LYS A 209 -0.21 -12.48 -0.57
N MET A 210 0.95 -12.02 -0.06
CA MET A 210 1.92 -11.26 -0.84
C MET A 210 2.73 -12.22 -1.72
N SER A 211 2.30 -12.40 -2.97
CA SER A 211 2.89 -13.34 -3.93
C SER A 211 4.27 -12.92 -4.44
N HIS A 212 4.53 -11.60 -4.46
CA HIS A 212 5.74 -11.00 -5.01
C HIS A 212 6.40 -10.03 -4.04
N ILE A 213 7.70 -9.88 -4.19
CA ILE A 213 8.50 -8.95 -3.38
C ILE A 213 9.36 -8.08 -4.31
N LEU A 214 9.43 -6.80 -3.99
CA LEU A 214 10.38 -5.85 -4.53
C LEU A 214 11.28 -5.36 -3.38
N LEU A 215 12.59 -5.56 -3.52
CA LEU A 215 13.60 -5.07 -2.58
C LEU A 215 14.17 -3.75 -3.12
N LEU A 216 13.85 -2.65 -2.41
CA LEU A 216 14.28 -1.30 -2.79
C LEU A 216 15.37 -0.80 -1.85
N ARG A 217 16.50 -0.38 -2.42
CA ARG A 217 17.62 0.15 -1.64
C ARG A 217 18.32 1.29 -2.38
N ARG A 218 18.53 2.42 -1.69
CA ARG A 218 19.19 3.62 -2.23
C ARG A 218 18.67 4.02 -3.62
N GLY A 219 17.33 3.95 -3.81
CA GLY A 219 16.67 4.28 -5.06
C GLY A 219 16.86 3.28 -6.19
N LYS A 220 17.34 2.06 -5.91
CA LYS A 220 17.51 0.98 -6.90
C LYS A 220 16.73 -0.27 -6.47
N ILE A 221 16.21 -0.99 -7.44
CA ILE A 221 15.69 -2.34 -7.22
C ILE A 221 16.87 -3.29 -7.13
N VAL A 222 17.06 -3.92 -5.97
CA VAL A 222 18.11 -4.92 -5.72
C VAL A 222 17.69 -6.28 -6.25
N ALA A 223 16.43 -6.65 -5.98
CA ALA A 223 15.80 -7.86 -6.48
C ALA A 223 14.29 -7.68 -6.53
N GLN A 224 13.62 -8.42 -7.40
CA GLN A 224 12.17 -8.44 -7.52
C GLN A 224 11.69 -9.75 -8.14
N GLY A 225 10.50 -10.17 -7.77
CA GLY A 225 9.89 -11.38 -8.32
C GLY A 225 9.04 -12.15 -7.32
N PRO A 226 8.70 -13.41 -7.62
CA PRO A 226 7.95 -14.28 -6.72
C PRO A 226 8.62 -14.37 -5.34
N LYS A 227 7.83 -14.30 -4.28
CA LYS A 227 8.30 -14.32 -2.88
C LYS A 227 9.32 -15.42 -2.61
N LYS A 228 9.08 -16.65 -3.11
CA LYS A 228 9.95 -17.80 -2.92
C LYS A 228 11.37 -17.62 -3.50
N ASP A 229 11.50 -16.84 -4.57
CA ASP A 229 12.78 -16.62 -5.26
C ASP A 229 13.57 -15.47 -4.61
N ILE A 230 12.88 -14.57 -3.91
CA ILE A 230 13.46 -13.39 -3.24
C ILE A 230 13.89 -13.70 -1.80
N ILE A 231 13.13 -14.54 -1.07
CA ILE A 231 13.43 -14.88 0.32
C ILE A 231 14.47 -16.02 0.35
N THR A 232 15.69 -15.67 -0.02
CA THR A 232 16.85 -16.55 0.05
C THR A 232 17.99 -15.84 0.78
N PRO A 233 18.87 -16.57 1.48
CA PRO A 233 20.01 -15.97 2.19
C PRO A 233 20.83 -15.06 1.25
N GLN A 234 21.18 -15.57 0.07
CA GLN A 234 22.02 -14.85 -0.89
C GLN A 234 21.40 -13.52 -1.36
N VAL A 235 20.09 -13.48 -1.65
CA VAL A 235 19.41 -12.26 -2.10
C VAL A 235 19.29 -11.26 -0.95
N LEU A 236 18.96 -11.75 0.26
CA LEU A 236 18.79 -10.88 1.43
C LEU A 236 20.11 -10.34 1.96
N GLU A 237 21.20 -11.13 1.95
CA GLU A 237 22.54 -10.66 2.31
C GLU A 237 23.02 -9.56 1.35
N ASN A 238 22.76 -9.72 0.05
CA ASN A 238 23.04 -8.66 -0.92
C ASN A 238 22.19 -7.40 -0.64
N PHE A 239 20.93 -7.58 -0.30
CA PHE A 239 20.02 -6.48 0.00
C PHE A 239 20.43 -5.73 1.27
N TYR A 240 20.75 -6.43 2.36
CA TYR A 240 21.15 -5.82 3.63
C TYR A 240 22.63 -5.41 3.67
N GLU A 241 23.46 -5.88 2.72
CA GLU A 241 24.94 -5.77 2.72
C GLU A 241 25.54 -6.33 4.03
N SER A 242 24.93 -7.37 4.57
CA SER A 242 25.32 -8.00 5.82
C SER A 242 24.81 -9.44 5.84
N PRO A 243 25.53 -10.37 6.45
CA PRO A 243 25.05 -11.73 6.66
C PRO A 243 23.75 -11.73 7.47
N VAL A 244 22.77 -12.54 7.06
CA VAL A 244 21.47 -12.64 7.71
C VAL A 244 21.04 -14.10 7.86
N ASN A 245 20.26 -14.36 8.92
CA ASN A 245 19.54 -15.61 9.10
C ASN A 245 18.05 -15.37 8.78
N ILE A 246 17.46 -16.28 8.03
CA ILE A 246 16.01 -16.32 7.79
C ILE A 246 15.43 -17.30 8.81
N ILE A 247 14.56 -16.80 9.67
CA ILE A 247 13.88 -17.60 10.70
C ILE A 247 12.41 -17.72 10.28
N SER A 248 11.92 -18.93 10.05
CA SER A 248 10.50 -19.17 9.84
C SER A 248 9.75 -18.89 11.14
N ILE A 249 8.70 -18.07 11.10
CA ILE A 249 7.81 -17.81 12.24
C ILE A 249 6.72 -18.89 12.25
N ASP A 250 6.19 -19.16 11.08
CA ASP A 250 5.25 -20.22 10.77
C ASP A 250 5.52 -20.68 9.33
N ASP A 251 4.71 -21.58 8.77
CA ASP A 251 4.88 -22.06 7.38
C ASP A 251 4.70 -20.95 6.33
N LYS A 252 4.30 -19.75 6.73
CA LYS A 252 3.85 -18.65 5.83
C LYS A 252 4.69 -17.41 5.94
N ARG A 253 5.27 -17.12 7.11
CA ARG A 253 5.98 -15.89 7.43
C ARG A 253 7.39 -16.16 7.94
N PHE A 254 8.24 -15.14 7.84
CA PHE A 254 9.64 -15.22 8.20
C PHE A 254 10.10 -13.93 8.91
N PHE A 255 11.11 -14.09 9.72
CA PHE A 255 11.86 -13.00 10.36
C PHE A 255 13.29 -13.00 9.84
N ILE A 256 13.85 -11.83 9.61
CA ILE A 256 15.23 -11.67 9.17
C ILE A 256 16.06 -11.17 10.35
N LYS A 257 17.01 -12.00 10.79
CA LYS A 257 17.93 -11.69 11.90
C LYS A 257 19.32 -11.44 11.35
N PRO A 258 19.94 -10.27 11.62
CA PRO A 258 21.36 -10.05 11.33
C PRO A 258 22.21 -11.10 12.04
N GLN A 259 23.27 -11.59 11.36
CA GLN A 259 24.34 -12.36 12.01
C GLN A 259 25.32 -11.34 12.60
N VAL A 260 25.27 -11.18 13.91
CA VAL A 260 26.17 -10.29 14.67
C VAL A 260 27.36 -11.09 15.15
#